data_1954961d63541f84b0f244cad231c608
#
_entry.id   1954961d63541f84b0f244cad231c608
#
_cell.length_a   1.000
_cell.length_b   1.000
_cell.length_c   1.000
_cell.angle_alpha   90.00
_cell.angle_beta   90.00
_cell.angle_gamma   90.00
#
_symmetry.space_group_name_H-M   'P 1'
#
loop_
_entity.id
_entity.type
_entity.pdbx_description
1 polymer ?
#
loop_
_entity_poly.entity_id
_entity_poly.type
_entity_poly.pdbx_seq_one_letter_code
_entity_poly.pdbx_strand_id
1 'polypeptide(L)'
;EVVLLDEEPDADITGKIVVVPKADPGYEWIFTKNIKGFITKYGGVASHMAIRCAEFNIPAAIGCGEKIYDTVSQLDYLEMDCRNGLIKEGIQYTNLHALITQREGVNDYGDPTDILEAGYVEFYESIGFIPRPVANHTKNFERLFDEKIDLLIVVGGGALGPQWYDRKHEETVQPYRDKMEEKLIHYCVNHGIPIIGTCRGMQYVNVLFGGKLAYHPDLPCPRERGEDHKVRLLKENRSIYVNNYHKDVIFEDALADCFEPLAIDEDNHTIEAYQSEQMKILGVQWHPERKFGHADGIDETRRLVRDFISKFIH
;
A
#
# COMPACT_ATOMS: atom_id res chain seq x y z
N GLU A 1 6.76 6.21 16.97
CA GLU A 1 6.32 7.60 16.96
C GLU A 1 7.52 8.52 17.14
N VAL A 2 7.51 9.66 16.47
CA VAL A 2 8.53 10.73 16.52
C VAL A 2 8.00 11.87 17.35
N VAL A 3 8.86 12.50 18.13
CA VAL A 3 8.53 13.74 18.86
C VAL A 3 9.64 14.76 18.62
N LEU A 4 9.26 15.92 18.09
CA LEU A 4 10.10 17.11 17.94
C LEU A 4 10.06 17.90 19.25
N LEU A 5 10.99 17.65 20.15
CA LEU A 5 10.94 18.20 21.51
C LEU A 5 11.07 19.73 21.55
N ASP A 6 11.69 20.34 20.54
CA ASP A 6 11.76 21.80 20.40
C ASP A 6 10.42 22.45 20.03
N GLU A 7 9.56 21.72 19.32
CA GLU A 7 8.22 22.19 18.92
C GLU A 7 7.18 21.81 19.97
N GLU A 8 7.37 20.68 20.67
CA GLU A 8 6.48 20.14 21.68
C GLU A 8 7.22 19.85 22.99
N PRO A 9 7.64 20.88 23.75
CA PRO A 9 8.48 20.70 24.95
C PRO A 9 7.82 19.87 26.07
N ASP A 10 6.48 19.88 26.13
CA ASP A 10 5.70 19.19 27.15
C ASP A 10 5.14 17.83 26.67
N ALA A 11 5.52 17.36 25.48
CA ALA A 11 5.02 16.11 24.95
C ALA A 11 5.41 14.91 25.82
N ASP A 12 4.53 13.91 25.90
CA ASP A 12 4.90 12.58 26.44
C ASP A 12 5.84 11.87 25.47
N ILE A 13 7.08 11.72 25.88
CA ILE A 13 8.15 11.07 25.08
C ILE A 13 8.33 9.58 25.40
N THR A 14 7.54 9.03 26.34
CA THR A 14 7.67 7.63 26.77
C THR A 14 7.44 6.67 25.59
N GLY A 15 8.43 5.82 25.32
CA GLY A 15 8.37 4.84 24.23
C GLY A 15 8.49 5.43 22.83
N LYS A 16 8.87 6.71 22.69
CA LYS A 16 8.98 7.41 21.40
C LYS A 16 10.43 7.68 21.01
N ILE A 17 10.63 8.08 19.78
CA ILE A 17 11.93 8.56 19.26
C ILE A 17 11.94 10.08 19.37
N VAL A 18 12.89 10.59 20.13
CA VAL A 18 13.03 12.02 20.40
C VAL A 18 13.99 12.65 19.40
N VAL A 19 13.55 13.73 18.78
CA VAL A 19 14.33 14.49 17.79
C VAL A 19 14.56 15.90 18.33
N VAL A 20 15.83 16.31 18.36
CA VAL A 20 16.25 17.66 18.81
C VAL A 20 17.32 18.22 17.90
N PRO A 21 17.46 19.55 17.76
CA PRO A 21 18.46 20.13 16.86
C PRO A 21 19.90 19.92 17.35
N LYS A 22 20.14 19.84 18.66
CA LYS A 22 21.50 19.73 19.22
C LYS A 22 21.59 18.68 20.31
N ALA A 23 22.74 17.98 20.36
CA ALA A 23 23.09 17.05 21.44
C ALA A 23 23.51 17.82 22.71
N ASP A 24 22.57 18.58 23.31
CA ASP A 24 22.80 19.42 24.46
C ASP A 24 22.59 18.64 25.78
N PRO A 25 23.49 18.75 26.78
CA PRO A 25 23.31 18.13 28.10
C PRO A 25 22.00 18.52 28.81
N GLY A 26 21.39 19.65 28.46
CA GLY A 26 20.09 20.07 28.99
C GLY A 26 18.96 19.08 28.73
N TYR A 27 19.10 18.19 27.78
CA TYR A 27 18.15 17.12 27.49
C TYR A 27 18.41 15.82 28.28
N GLU A 28 19.33 15.78 29.24
CA GLU A 28 19.66 14.55 29.99
C GLU A 28 18.45 13.87 30.65
N TRP A 29 17.46 14.66 31.06
CA TRP A 29 16.22 14.16 31.65
C TRP A 29 15.42 13.20 30.76
N ILE A 30 15.59 13.24 29.42
CA ILE A 30 14.89 12.35 28.49
C ILE A 30 15.20 10.88 28.76
N PHE A 31 16.41 10.56 29.24
CA PHE A 31 16.83 9.20 29.54
C PHE A 31 16.07 8.58 30.72
N THR A 32 15.39 9.39 31.52
CA THR A 32 14.51 8.92 32.61
C THR A 32 13.13 8.50 32.11
N LYS A 33 12.80 8.75 30.82
CA LYS A 33 11.47 8.57 30.25
C LYS A 33 11.32 7.34 29.35
N ASN A 34 12.29 6.43 29.39
CA ASN A 34 12.26 5.18 28.60
C ASN A 34 11.99 5.43 27.09
N ILE A 35 12.74 6.37 26.48
CA ILE A 35 12.64 6.66 25.05
C ILE A 35 13.15 5.48 24.22
N LYS A 36 12.65 5.33 22.99
CA LYS A 36 13.06 4.26 22.06
C LYS A 36 14.19 4.66 21.11
N GLY A 37 14.49 5.92 20.98
CA GLY A 37 15.57 6.41 20.13
C GLY A 37 15.81 7.90 20.32
N PHE A 38 16.98 8.37 19.85
CA PHE A 38 17.38 9.77 19.94
C PHE A 38 18.08 10.23 18.67
N ILE A 39 17.60 11.33 18.09
CA ILE A 39 18.15 11.88 16.85
C ILE A 39 18.52 13.35 17.06
N THR A 40 19.69 13.75 16.58
CA THR A 40 20.10 15.17 16.61
C THR A 40 20.62 15.64 15.28
N LYS A 41 20.29 16.89 14.89
CA LYS A 41 20.82 17.57 13.71
C LYS A 41 22.32 17.80 13.84
N TYR A 42 22.73 18.35 15.00
CA TYR A 42 24.12 18.70 15.33
C TYR A 42 24.61 17.96 16.57
N GLY A 43 25.86 17.57 16.57
CA GLY A 43 26.52 16.86 17.65
C GLY A 43 27.64 15.97 17.14
N GLY A 44 28.34 15.33 18.02
CA GLY A 44 29.43 14.39 17.68
C GLY A 44 29.41 13.16 18.55
N VAL A 45 30.12 12.11 18.14
CA VAL A 45 30.21 10.82 18.83
C VAL A 45 30.78 10.92 20.25
N ALA A 46 31.52 11.98 20.56
CA ALA A 46 32.04 12.27 21.90
C ALA A 46 31.15 13.24 22.70
N SER A 47 29.97 13.59 22.20
CA SER A 47 29.05 14.42 22.97
C SER A 47 28.51 13.67 24.20
N HIS A 48 28.16 14.42 25.24
CA HIS A 48 27.55 13.86 26.45
C HIS A 48 26.34 12.98 26.12
N MET A 49 25.46 13.45 25.25
CA MET A 49 24.26 12.71 24.84
C MET A 49 24.57 11.41 24.09
N ALA A 50 25.63 11.40 23.26
CA ALA A 50 26.06 10.17 22.58
C ALA A 50 26.53 9.10 23.56
N ILE A 51 27.31 9.52 24.58
CA ILE A 51 27.78 8.63 25.65
C ILE A 51 26.60 8.09 26.44
N ARG A 52 25.63 8.93 26.81
CA ARG A 52 24.43 8.53 27.55
C ARG A 52 23.56 7.54 26.75
N CYS A 53 23.38 7.78 25.45
CA CYS A 53 22.68 6.83 24.59
C CYS A 53 23.35 5.44 24.60
N ALA A 54 24.68 5.38 24.54
CA ALA A 54 25.41 4.13 24.60
C ALA A 54 25.30 3.45 25.99
N GLU A 55 25.37 4.20 27.08
CA GLU A 55 25.21 3.68 28.46
C GLU A 55 23.83 3.08 28.70
N PHE A 56 22.77 3.70 28.17
CA PHE A 56 21.40 3.23 28.30
C PHE A 56 20.96 2.28 27.18
N ASN A 57 21.86 1.95 26.25
CA ASN A 57 21.58 1.11 25.09
C ASN A 57 20.39 1.65 24.24
N ILE A 58 20.33 2.97 24.08
CA ILE A 58 19.31 3.64 23.30
C ILE A 58 19.84 3.86 21.87
N PRO A 59 19.12 3.39 20.83
CA PRO A 59 19.45 3.68 19.44
C PRO A 59 19.56 5.18 19.22
N ALA A 60 20.65 5.64 18.58
CA ALA A 60 20.84 7.07 18.37
C ALA A 60 21.52 7.41 17.04
N ALA A 61 21.08 8.52 16.42
CA ALA A 61 21.71 9.16 15.28
C ALA A 61 22.13 10.58 15.68
N ILE A 62 23.38 10.71 16.13
CA ILE A 62 23.91 11.98 16.64
C ILE A 62 24.63 12.74 15.53
N GLY A 63 24.19 13.99 15.29
CA GLY A 63 24.79 14.82 14.24
C GLY A 63 24.48 14.31 12.84
N CYS A 64 23.26 13.88 12.58
CA CYS A 64 22.84 13.32 11.28
C CYS A 64 22.85 14.34 10.13
N GLY A 65 23.03 15.62 10.44
CA GLY A 65 23.06 16.71 9.46
C GLY A 65 21.66 17.22 9.09
N GLU A 66 21.67 18.32 8.35
CA GLU A 66 20.47 19.08 8.02
C GLU A 66 19.46 18.27 7.20
N LYS A 67 19.92 17.64 6.12
CA LYS A 67 19.06 16.90 5.20
C LYS A 67 18.29 15.75 5.89
N ILE A 68 18.99 14.95 6.70
CA ILE A 68 18.34 13.84 7.41
C ILE A 68 17.40 14.37 8.49
N TYR A 69 17.85 15.36 9.26
CA TYR A 69 17.05 15.99 10.30
C TYR A 69 15.72 16.54 9.75
N ASP A 70 15.80 17.35 8.68
CA ASP A 70 14.62 17.97 8.08
C ASP A 70 13.67 16.92 7.49
N THR A 71 14.19 15.79 6.98
CA THR A 71 13.36 14.67 6.53
C THR A 71 12.64 13.99 7.70
N VAL A 72 13.37 13.61 8.76
CA VAL A 72 12.77 12.89 9.91
C VAL A 72 11.83 13.77 10.72
N SER A 73 12.03 15.09 10.70
CA SER A 73 11.14 16.06 11.36
C SER A 73 9.75 16.16 10.72
N GLN A 74 9.56 15.61 9.54
CA GLN A 74 8.27 15.57 8.84
C GLN A 74 7.55 14.21 8.99
N LEU A 75 8.14 13.28 9.75
CA LEU A 75 7.61 11.94 9.92
C LEU A 75 6.93 11.78 11.28
N ASP A 76 5.73 11.23 11.30
CA ASP A 76 5.04 10.86 12.53
C ASP A 76 5.66 9.58 13.16
N TYR A 77 6.17 8.70 12.33
CA TYR A 77 6.77 7.42 12.72
C TYR A 77 8.05 7.17 11.94
N LEU A 78 9.06 6.60 12.61
CA LEU A 78 10.30 6.16 11.95
C LEU A 78 10.85 4.87 12.56
N GLU A 79 11.60 4.13 11.76
CA GLU A 79 12.39 2.97 12.15
C GLU A 79 13.87 3.31 12.08
N MET A 80 14.61 3.02 13.17
CA MET A 80 16.06 3.20 13.25
C MET A 80 16.75 1.85 13.28
N ASP A 81 17.53 1.55 12.25
CA ASP A 81 18.45 0.41 12.22
C ASP A 81 19.89 0.90 12.39
N CYS A 82 20.31 1.05 13.63
CA CYS A 82 21.65 1.53 13.97
C CYS A 82 22.77 0.56 13.56
N ARG A 83 22.46 -0.73 13.34
CA ARG A 83 23.45 -1.73 12.87
C ARG A 83 23.84 -1.46 11.42
N ASN A 84 22.87 -1.12 10.58
CA ASN A 84 23.08 -0.85 9.16
C ASN A 84 23.17 0.66 8.85
N GLY A 85 23.03 1.53 9.85
CA GLY A 85 23.07 2.98 9.69
C GLY A 85 21.90 3.53 8.88
N LEU A 86 20.71 2.92 9.00
CA LEU A 86 19.52 3.29 8.23
C LEU A 86 18.48 3.95 9.13
N ILE A 87 17.87 5.01 8.62
CA ILE A 87 16.64 5.60 9.14
C ILE A 87 15.60 5.53 8.03
N LYS A 88 14.46 4.94 8.31
CA LYS A 88 13.34 4.79 7.38
C LYS A 88 12.09 5.40 7.97
N GLU A 89 11.16 5.81 7.13
CA GLU A 89 9.80 6.08 7.55
C GLU A 89 9.24 4.85 8.25
N GLY A 90 8.76 5.05 9.48
CA GLY A 90 8.12 4.02 10.28
C GLY A 90 6.62 4.00 10.03
N ILE A 91 5.99 2.92 10.45
CA ILE A 91 4.55 2.77 10.33
C ILE A 91 4.00 2.60 11.74
N GLN A 92 2.92 3.33 12.03
CA GLN A 92 2.11 3.00 13.19
C GLN A 92 1.48 1.63 12.93
N TYR A 93 1.89 0.61 13.68
CA TYR A 93 1.14 -0.64 13.71
C TYR A 93 -0.19 -0.38 14.40
N THR A 94 -1.13 0.11 13.65
CA THR A 94 -2.53 0.16 14.05
C THR A 94 -3.09 -1.25 13.87
N ASN A 95 -3.97 -1.68 14.76
CA ASN A 95 -4.69 -2.95 14.60
C ASN A 95 -5.77 -2.80 13.49
N LEU A 96 -5.39 -2.30 12.33
CA LEU A 96 -6.28 -2.16 11.18
C LEU A 96 -6.45 -3.53 10.52
N HIS A 97 -7.67 -3.97 10.35
CA HIS A 97 -7.98 -5.24 9.74
C HIS A 97 -8.40 -5.07 8.28
N ALA A 98 -7.72 -5.77 7.37
CA ALA A 98 -8.08 -5.79 5.97
C ALA A 98 -8.56 -7.19 5.55
N LEU A 99 -9.75 -7.29 4.95
CA LEU A 99 -10.11 -8.48 4.19
C LEU A 99 -9.34 -8.47 2.87
N ILE A 100 -8.78 -9.61 2.51
CA ILE A 100 -8.04 -9.76 1.26
C ILE A 100 -8.58 -10.97 0.48
N THR A 101 -8.96 -10.73 -0.77
CA THR A 101 -9.48 -11.80 -1.63
C THR A 101 -8.34 -12.72 -2.10
N GLN A 102 -8.68 -13.88 -2.63
CA GLN A 102 -7.72 -14.87 -3.06
C GLN A 102 -8.06 -15.34 -4.48
N ARG A 103 -7.02 -15.74 -5.23
CA ARG A 103 -7.23 -16.40 -6.52
C ARG A 103 -7.80 -17.80 -6.31
N GLU A 104 -8.69 -18.22 -7.20
CA GLU A 104 -9.15 -19.59 -7.28
C GLU A 104 -8.13 -20.45 -8.04
N GLY A 105 -7.87 -21.62 -7.54
CA GLY A 105 -6.95 -22.58 -8.12
C GLY A 105 -7.41 -24.02 -7.88
N VAL A 106 -6.61 -24.95 -8.36
CA VAL A 106 -6.81 -26.40 -8.18
C VAL A 106 -5.46 -27.00 -7.83
N ASN A 107 -5.41 -27.85 -6.81
CA ASN A 107 -4.18 -28.55 -6.45
C ASN A 107 -3.94 -29.78 -7.37
N ASP A 108 -2.80 -30.45 -7.18
CA ASP A 108 -2.40 -31.63 -7.98
C ASP A 108 -3.38 -32.82 -7.87
N TYR A 109 -4.26 -32.82 -6.88
CA TYR A 109 -5.30 -33.85 -6.67
C TYR A 109 -6.67 -33.47 -7.26
N GLY A 110 -6.80 -32.28 -7.85
CA GLY A 110 -8.05 -31.79 -8.39
C GLY A 110 -8.95 -31.06 -7.37
N ASP A 111 -8.49 -30.83 -6.13
CA ASP A 111 -9.28 -30.11 -5.14
C ASP A 111 -9.20 -28.59 -5.38
N PRO A 112 -10.32 -27.86 -5.22
CA PRO A 112 -10.33 -26.42 -5.24
C PRO A 112 -9.43 -25.84 -4.15
N THR A 113 -8.64 -24.83 -4.49
CA THR A 113 -7.74 -24.13 -3.57
C THR A 113 -7.87 -22.63 -3.73
N ASP A 114 -7.58 -21.93 -2.64
CA ASP A 114 -7.46 -20.49 -2.65
C ASP A 114 -5.98 -20.11 -2.53
N ILE A 115 -5.53 -19.16 -3.37
CA ILE A 115 -4.12 -18.79 -3.52
C ILE A 115 -3.96 -17.29 -3.28
N LEU A 116 -3.05 -16.94 -2.39
CA LEU A 116 -2.65 -15.56 -2.14
C LEU A 116 -1.12 -15.46 -2.25
N GLU A 117 -0.63 -14.56 -3.10
CA GLU A 117 0.80 -14.28 -3.18
C GLU A 117 1.30 -13.59 -1.92
N ALA A 118 2.44 -14.06 -1.37
CA ALA A 118 3.04 -13.50 -0.16
C ALA A 118 3.30 -11.99 -0.24
N GLY A 119 3.60 -11.48 -1.44
CA GLY A 119 3.84 -10.05 -1.66
C GLY A 119 2.68 -9.15 -1.22
N TYR A 120 1.43 -9.59 -1.38
CA TYR A 120 0.27 -8.83 -0.86
C TYR A 120 0.30 -8.75 0.66
N VAL A 121 0.53 -9.86 1.35
CA VAL A 121 0.61 -9.89 2.81
C VAL A 121 1.74 -8.96 3.28
N GLU A 122 2.96 -9.15 2.76
CA GLU A 122 4.13 -8.33 3.10
C GLU A 122 3.89 -6.84 2.87
N PHE A 123 3.24 -6.48 1.75
CA PHE A 123 2.97 -5.08 1.41
C PHE A 123 1.98 -4.46 2.39
N TYR A 124 0.81 -5.07 2.61
CA TYR A 124 -0.22 -4.48 3.48
C TYR A 124 0.17 -4.52 4.96
N GLU A 125 0.90 -5.52 5.43
CA GLU A 125 1.52 -5.50 6.75
C GLU A 125 2.53 -4.35 6.87
N SER A 126 3.31 -4.09 5.82
CA SER A 126 4.29 -2.99 5.81
C SER A 126 3.67 -1.60 5.91
N ILE A 127 2.37 -1.47 5.70
CA ILE A 127 1.60 -0.22 5.84
C ILE A 127 0.54 -0.28 6.94
N GLY A 128 0.70 -1.22 7.91
CA GLY A 128 -0.03 -1.22 9.19
C GLY A 128 -1.31 -2.03 9.23
N PHE A 129 -1.61 -2.85 8.22
CA PHE A 129 -2.77 -3.74 8.23
C PHE A 129 -2.44 -5.14 8.73
N ILE A 130 -3.46 -5.81 9.25
CA ILE A 130 -3.50 -7.25 9.49
C ILE A 130 -4.35 -7.87 8.37
N PRO A 131 -3.73 -8.47 7.31
CA PRO A 131 -4.47 -9.07 6.22
C PRO A 131 -5.18 -10.34 6.69
N ARG A 132 -6.49 -10.44 6.37
CA ARG A 132 -7.33 -11.61 6.65
C ARG A 132 -7.78 -12.21 5.32
N PRO A 133 -7.19 -13.31 4.86
CA PRO A 133 -7.58 -13.95 3.60
C PRO A 133 -9.02 -14.45 3.65
N VAL A 134 -9.77 -14.20 2.56
CA VAL A 134 -11.15 -14.64 2.41
C VAL A 134 -11.20 -15.85 1.50
N ALA A 135 -11.70 -16.97 2.00
CA ALA A 135 -11.90 -18.17 1.18
C ALA A 135 -13.09 -17.99 0.22
N ASN A 136 -12.88 -18.31 -1.07
CA ASN A 136 -13.87 -18.14 -2.14
C ASN A 136 -15.16 -18.95 -1.93
N HIS A 137 -15.08 -20.04 -1.17
CA HIS A 137 -16.22 -20.91 -0.85
C HIS A 137 -16.93 -20.55 0.47
N THR A 138 -16.64 -19.41 1.09
CA THR A 138 -17.30 -18.94 2.32
C THR A 138 -18.80 -18.75 2.07
N LYS A 139 -19.64 -19.41 2.88
CA LYS A 139 -21.10 -19.33 2.73
C LYS A 139 -21.71 -18.14 3.44
N ASN A 140 -21.28 -17.88 4.67
CA ASN A 140 -21.79 -16.81 5.54
C ASN A 140 -20.77 -15.68 5.57
N PHE A 141 -20.57 -15.00 4.44
CA PHE A 141 -19.55 -13.98 4.29
C PHE A 141 -19.81 -12.75 5.18
N GLU A 142 -21.05 -12.49 5.55
CA GLU A 142 -21.42 -11.38 6.45
C GLU A 142 -20.72 -11.48 7.81
N ARG A 143 -20.43 -12.70 8.27
CA ARG A 143 -19.70 -12.93 9.52
C ARG A 143 -18.22 -12.51 9.47
N LEU A 144 -17.68 -12.27 8.31
CA LEU A 144 -16.34 -11.67 8.16
C LEU A 144 -16.30 -10.25 8.74
N PHE A 145 -17.45 -9.62 8.89
CA PHE A 145 -17.64 -8.26 9.39
C PHE A 145 -18.17 -8.21 10.83
N ASP A 146 -18.23 -9.35 11.54
CA ASP A 146 -18.55 -9.39 12.98
C ASP A 146 -17.51 -8.61 13.81
N GLU A 147 -16.28 -8.51 13.29
CA GLU A 147 -15.25 -7.61 13.79
C GLU A 147 -15.06 -6.43 12.81
N LYS A 148 -14.54 -5.30 13.32
CA LYS A 148 -14.27 -4.13 12.49
C LYS A 148 -13.32 -4.49 11.36
N ILE A 149 -13.72 -4.19 10.15
CA ILE A 149 -12.88 -4.26 8.95
C ILE A 149 -12.67 -2.84 8.43
N ASP A 150 -11.42 -2.47 8.26
CA ASP A 150 -11.02 -1.12 7.86
C ASP A 150 -10.78 -1.01 6.35
N LEU A 151 -10.53 -2.13 5.65
CA LEU A 151 -10.21 -2.15 4.23
C LEU A 151 -10.63 -3.48 3.59
N LEU A 152 -11.10 -3.43 2.34
CA LEU A 152 -11.18 -4.57 1.44
C LEU A 152 -10.10 -4.46 0.36
N ILE A 153 -9.31 -5.52 0.17
CA ILE A 153 -8.29 -5.65 -0.86
C ILE A 153 -8.74 -6.69 -1.87
N VAL A 154 -8.96 -6.26 -3.11
CA VAL A 154 -9.32 -7.12 -4.24
C VAL A 154 -8.08 -7.35 -5.09
N VAL A 155 -7.51 -8.55 -5.01
CA VAL A 155 -6.18 -8.85 -5.58
C VAL A 155 -6.20 -9.09 -7.09
N GLY A 156 -5.01 -9.06 -7.69
CA GLY A 156 -4.79 -9.36 -9.11
C GLY A 156 -4.82 -10.85 -9.46
N GLY A 157 -4.42 -11.16 -10.70
CA GLY A 157 -4.21 -12.50 -11.24
C GLY A 157 -5.47 -13.26 -11.67
N GLY A 158 -5.35 -14.03 -12.73
CA GLY A 158 -6.46 -14.72 -13.41
C GLY A 158 -7.26 -13.81 -14.34
N ALA A 159 -8.24 -14.38 -15.05
CA ALA A 159 -9.11 -13.66 -15.97
C ALA A 159 -10.54 -13.52 -15.44
N LEU A 160 -11.24 -12.50 -15.89
CA LEU A 160 -12.69 -12.36 -15.70
C LEU A 160 -13.46 -13.26 -16.65
N GLY A 161 -14.69 -13.61 -16.30
CA GLY A 161 -15.55 -14.42 -17.15
C GLY A 161 -15.93 -13.73 -18.47
N PRO A 162 -16.27 -14.50 -19.52
CA PRO A 162 -16.59 -13.97 -20.85
C PRO A 162 -17.84 -13.08 -20.90
N GLN A 163 -18.65 -13.06 -19.84
CA GLN A 163 -19.79 -12.14 -19.73
C GLN A 163 -19.37 -10.67 -19.62
N TRP A 164 -18.11 -10.39 -19.29
CA TRP A 164 -17.62 -9.04 -19.07
C TRP A 164 -16.93 -8.42 -20.29
N TYR A 165 -16.48 -9.26 -21.23
CA TYR A 165 -15.87 -8.84 -22.48
C TYR A 165 -15.78 -9.99 -23.48
N ASP A 166 -15.77 -9.67 -24.79
CA ASP A 166 -15.72 -10.67 -25.86
C ASP A 166 -14.31 -11.20 -26.07
N ARG A 167 -13.89 -12.12 -25.22
CA ARG A 167 -12.58 -12.79 -25.32
C ARG A 167 -12.72 -14.30 -25.13
N LYS A 168 -12.04 -15.05 -26.02
CA LYS A 168 -11.75 -16.46 -25.75
C LYS A 168 -10.51 -16.53 -24.85
N HIS A 169 -10.71 -16.96 -23.61
CA HIS A 169 -9.64 -17.05 -22.64
C HIS A 169 -8.80 -18.29 -22.83
N GLU A 170 -7.46 -18.08 -22.83
CA GLU A 170 -6.49 -19.13 -22.53
C GLU A 170 -6.30 -19.31 -21.02
N GLU A 171 -6.70 -18.32 -20.23
CA GLU A 171 -6.58 -18.32 -18.79
C GLU A 171 -7.83 -18.89 -18.11
N THR A 172 -7.63 -19.49 -16.93
CA THR A 172 -8.73 -20.07 -16.16
C THR A 172 -9.61 -18.95 -15.56
N VAL A 173 -10.90 -18.96 -15.89
CA VAL A 173 -11.89 -18.12 -15.22
C VAL A 173 -12.10 -18.60 -13.79
N GLN A 174 -12.50 -17.70 -12.90
CA GLN A 174 -12.55 -17.92 -11.45
C GLN A 174 -13.95 -17.59 -10.90
N PRO A 175 -14.98 -18.42 -11.21
CA PRO A 175 -16.38 -18.07 -10.95
C PRO A 175 -16.75 -18.02 -9.46
N TYR A 176 -16.13 -18.78 -8.60
CA TYR A 176 -16.35 -18.71 -7.16
C TYR A 176 -15.74 -17.44 -6.57
N ARG A 177 -14.56 -17.07 -7.05
CA ARG A 177 -13.91 -15.81 -6.71
C ARG A 177 -14.74 -14.62 -7.17
N ASP A 178 -15.16 -14.58 -8.44
CA ASP A 178 -16.01 -13.50 -8.97
C ASP A 178 -17.23 -13.28 -8.09
N LYS A 179 -17.93 -14.34 -7.75
CA LYS A 179 -19.13 -14.30 -6.91
C LYS A 179 -18.84 -13.83 -5.48
N MET A 180 -17.69 -14.21 -4.92
CA MET A 180 -17.30 -13.77 -3.57
C MET A 180 -16.89 -12.30 -3.59
N GLU A 181 -16.04 -11.89 -4.54
CA GLU A 181 -15.61 -10.52 -4.70
C GLU A 181 -16.79 -9.57 -4.93
N GLU A 182 -17.78 -9.94 -5.76
CA GLU A 182 -18.99 -9.16 -5.99
C GLU A 182 -19.73 -8.86 -4.67
N LYS A 183 -19.96 -9.90 -3.85
CA LYS A 183 -20.64 -9.75 -2.55
C LYS A 183 -19.87 -8.84 -1.60
N LEU A 184 -18.54 -9.03 -1.50
CA LEU A 184 -17.68 -8.24 -0.63
C LEU A 184 -17.65 -6.78 -1.07
N ILE A 185 -17.49 -6.51 -2.36
CA ILE A 185 -17.45 -5.17 -2.93
C ILE A 185 -18.76 -4.43 -2.64
N HIS A 186 -19.90 -5.03 -2.96
CA HIS A 186 -21.21 -4.41 -2.69
C HIS A 186 -21.46 -4.20 -1.20
N TYR A 187 -21.05 -5.15 -0.36
CA TYR A 187 -21.17 -4.99 1.09
C TYR A 187 -20.34 -3.80 1.58
N CYS A 188 -19.07 -3.74 1.18
CA CYS A 188 -18.15 -2.66 1.59
C CYS A 188 -18.64 -1.29 1.12
N VAL A 189 -19.09 -1.15 -0.13
CA VAL A 189 -19.65 0.11 -0.64
C VAL A 189 -20.88 0.54 0.19
N ASN A 190 -21.80 -0.38 0.47
CA ASN A 190 -23.00 -0.08 1.24
C ASN A 190 -22.71 0.31 2.70
N HIS A 191 -21.57 -0.12 3.25
CA HIS A 191 -21.18 0.16 4.64
C HIS A 191 -20.05 1.21 4.73
N GLY A 192 -19.64 1.81 3.61
CA GLY A 192 -18.61 2.84 3.58
C GLY A 192 -17.21 2.35 3.96
N ILE A 193 -16.94 1.04 3.78
CA ILE A 193 -15.62 0.44 3.98
C ILE A 193 -14.78 0.69 2.73
N PRO A 194 -13.57 1.27 2.83
CA PRO A 194 -12.69 1.51 1.70
C PRO A 194 -12.30 0.22 0.95
N ILE A 195 -12.10 0.35 -0.37
CA ILE A 195 -11.74 -0.76 -1.26
C ILE A 195 -10.53 -0.37 -2.10
N ILE A 196 -9.56 -1.29 -2.20
CA ILE A 196 -8.44 -1.18 -3.14
C ILE A 196 -8.49 -2.39 -4.07
N GLY A 197 -8.61 -2.12 -5.38
CA GLY A 197 -8.53 -3.11 -6.44
C GLY A 197 -7.19 -3.05 -7.15
N THR A 198 -6.49 -4.19 -7.25
CA THR A 198 -5.19 -4.31 -7.93
C THR A 198 -5.33 -5.16 -9.19
N CYS A 199 -4.86 -4.65 -10.34
CA CYS A 199 -4.83 -5.35 -11.63
C CYS A 199 -6.22 -5.92 -11.98
N ARG A 200 -6.43 -7.24 -11.98
CA ARG A 200 -7.74 -7.84 -12.19
C ARG A 200 -8.80 -7.32 -11.20
N GLY A 201 -8.41 -7.06 -9.94
CA GLY A 201 -9.35 -6.50 -8.95
C GLY A 201 -9.86 -5.11 -9.35
N MET A 202 -9.00 -4.24 -9.88
CA MET A 202 -9.39 -2.97 -10.47
C MET A 202 -10.35 -3.18 -11.65
N GLN A 203 -10.01 -4.09 -12.56
CA GLN A 203 -10.82 -4.39 -13.74
C GLN A 203 -12.22 -4.90 -13.35
N TYR A 204 -12.29 -5.78 -12.35
CA TYR A 204 -13.56 -6.32 -11.87
C TYR A 204 -14.44 -5.25 -11.22
N VAL A 205 -13.87 -4.40 -10.40
CA VAL A 205 -14.59 -3.26 -9.83
C VAL A 205 -15.15 -2.36 -10.94
N ASN A 206 -14.37 -2.03 -11.97
CA ASN A 206 -14.87 -1.22 -13.09
C ASN A 206 -16.10 -1.83 -13.76
N VAL A 207 -16.05 -3.12 -14.11
CA VAL A 207 -17.18 -3.77 -14.82
C VAL A 207 -18.40 -3.97 -13.94
N LEU A 208 -18.23 -4.19 -12.63
CA LEU A 208 -19.35 -4.26 -11.68
C LEU A 208 -20.14 -2.94 -11.58
N PHE A 209 -19.47 -1.82 -11.79
CA PHE A 209 -20.09 -0.48 -11.77
C PHE A 209 -20.45 0.07 -13.15
N GLY A 210 -20.47 -0.79 -14.17
CA GLY A 210 -21.01 -0.46 -15.51
C GLY A 210 -19.97 -0.05 -16.54
N GLY A 211 -18.69 -0.08 -16.19
CA GLY A 211 -17.60 0.08 -17.15
C GLY A 211 -17.41 -1.16 -18.04
N LYS A 212 -16.43 -1.10 -18.92
CA LYS A 212 -16.11 -2.19 -19.86
C LYS A 212 -14.65 -2.60 -19.71
N LEU A 213 -14.37 -3.82 -20.17
CA LEU A 213 -13.03 -4.38 -20.23
C LEU A 213 -12.72 -4.78 -21.66
N ALA A 214 -11.48 -4.62 -22.09
CA ALA A 214 -11.00 -5.02 -23.41
C ALA A 214 -9.69 -5.82 -23.28
N TYR A 215 -9.39 -6.61 -24.31
CA TYR A 215 -8.12 -7.28 -24.47
C TYR A 215 -7.24 -6.55 -25.46
N HIS A 216 -6.02 -6.20 -25.07
CA HIS A 216 -5.03 -5.55 -25.91
C HIS A 216 -3.85 -6.50 -26.15
N PRO A 217 -3.85 -7.27 -27.28
CA PRO A 217 -2.86 -8.33 -27.51
C PRO A 217 -1.44 -7.79 -27.67
N ASP A 218 -1.30 -6.56 -28.16
CA ASP A 218 -0.01 -5.95 -28.48
C ASP A 218 0.67 -5.29 -27.27
N LEU A 219 0.00 -5.20 -26.13
CA LEU A 219 0.64 -4.75 -24.91
C LEU A 219 1.80 -5.67 -24.54
N PRO A 220 3.00 -5.10 -24.33
CA PRO A 220 4.09 -5.88 -23.79
C PRO A 220 3.69 -6.37 -22.40
N CYS A 221 3.49 -7.67 -22.29
CA CYS A 221 3.26 -8.33 -21.02
C CYS A 221 4.28 -9.45 -20.89
N PRO A 222 5.50 -9.17 -20.49
CA PRO A 222 6.54 -10.17 -20.37
C PRO A 222 6.16 -11.15 -19.27
N ARG A 223 6.17 -12.44 -19.61
CA ARG A 223 5.94 -13.53 -18.65
C ARG A 223 7.10 -13.66 -17.65
N GLU A 224 8.24 -13.04 -17.94
CA GLU A 224 9.47 -13.12 -17.16
C GLU A 224 9.84 -11.79 -16.54
N ARG A 225 9.13 -11.35 -15.47
CA ARG A 225 9.38 -10.10 -14.73
C ARG A 225 9.07 -8.88 -15.56
N GLY A 226 7.93 -8.24 -15.22
CA GLY A 226 7.34 -7.15 -15.95
C GLY A 226 8.31 -6.09 -16.41
N GLU A 227 8.23 -5.75 -17.68
CA GLU A 227 8.80 -4.50 -18.16
C GLU A 227 8.00 -3.36 -17.57
N ASP A 228 8.71 -2.38 -17.01
CA ASP A 228 8.07 -1.18 -16.54
C ASP A 228 7.61 -0.36 -17.73
N HIS A 229 6.41 0.19 -17.64
CA HIS A 229 5.94 1.16 -18.61
C HIS A 229 5.64 2.50 -17.95
N LYS A 230 5.53 3.53 -18.76
CA LYS A 230 5.36 4.89 -18.30
C LYS A 230 3.89 5.27 -18.25
N VAL A 231 3.44 5.72 -17.09
CA VAL A 231 2.08 6.23 -16.92
C VAL A 231 2.12 7.68 -16.45
N ARG A 232 1.13 8.47 -16.88
CA ARG A 232 0.97 9.86 -16.46
C ARG A 232 -0.03 9.96 -15.32
N LEU A 233 0.40 10.52 -14.20
CA LEU A 233 -0.46 10.94 -13.11
C LEU A 233 -1.16 12.24 -13.50
N LEU A 234 -2.49 12.20 -13.61
CA LEU A 234 -3.26 13.29 -14.19
C LEU A 234 -3.27 14.55 -13.32
N LYS A 235 -3.45 14.38 -12.01
CA LYS A 235 -3.51 15.50 -11.06
C LYS A 235 -2.18 16.26 -10.95
N GLU A 236 -1.06 15.53 -10.99
CA GLU A 236 0.27 16.09 -10.82
C GLU A 236 0.92 16.47 -12.15
N ASN A 237 0.32 16.05 -13.26
CA ASN A 237 0.82 16.23 -14.63
C ASN A 237 2.29 15.79 -14.79
N ARG A 238 2.64 14.67 -14.19
CA ARG A 238 3.97 14.05 -14.28
C ARG A 238 3.86 12.56 -14.54
N SER A 239 4.92 11.98 -15.07
CA SER A 239 4.95 10.56 -15.39
C SER A 239 5.79 9.80 -14.37
N ILE A 240 5.37 8.56 -14.09
CA ILE A 240 6.08 7.57 -13.28
C ILE A 240 6.24 6.27 -14.08
N TYR A 241 7.14 5.40 -13.63
CA TYR A 241 7.23 4.04 -14.16
C TYR A 241 6.49 3.08 -13.24
N VAL A 242 5.69 2.17 -13.83
CA VAL A 242 4.94 1.13 -13.13
C VAL A 242 5.20 -0.22 -13.79
N ASN A 243 5.08 -1.31 -13.01
CA ASN A 243 5.23 -2.65 -13.57
C ASN A 243 3.99 -3.05 -14.40
N ASN A 244 4.20 -3.87 -15.44
CA ASN A 244 3.15 -4.33 -16.33
C ASN A 244 3.04 -5.87 -16.31
N TYR A 245 1.86 -6.39 -15.93
CA TYR A 245 1.56 -7.84 -15.87
C TYR A 245 0.17 -8.15 -16.47
N HIS A 246 -0.37 -7.29 -17.30
CA HIS A 246 -1.73 -7.41 -17.82
C HIS A 246 -1.76 -7.23 -19.36
N LYS A 247 -2.79 -7.81 -19.98
CA LYS A 247 -3.22 -7.53 -21.35
C LYS A 247 -4.70 -7.16 -21.41
N ASP A 248 -5.42 -7.37 -20.32
CA ASP A 248 -6.76 -6.86 -20.17
C ASP A 248 -6.68 -5.42 -19.66
N VAL A 249 -7.43 -4.52 -20.29
CA VAL A 249 -7.32 -3.07 -20.10
C VAL A 249 -8.68 -2.43 -20.00
N ILE A 250 -8.70 -1.24 -19.42
CA ILE A 250 -9.83 -0.32 -19.43
C ILE A 250 -9.42 0.86 -20.32
N PHE A 251 -10.05 1.02 -21.49
CA PHE A 251 -9.84 2.23 -22.30
C PHE A 251 -10.49 3.43 -21.62
N GLU A 252 -10.04 4.66 -21.97
CA GLU A 252 -10.55 5.88 -21.35
C GLU A 252 -12.07 6.02 -21.46
N ASP A 253 -12.68 5.63 -22.59
CA ASP A 253 -14.12 5.65 -22.85
C ASP A 253 -14.89 4.45 -22.25
N ALA A 254 -14.17 3.52 -21.62
CA ALA A 254 -14.68 2.31 -21.00
C ALA A 254 -14.67 2.34 -19.45
N LEU A 255 -14.18 3.43 -18.85
CA LEU A 255 -14.25 3.64 -17.41
C LEU A 255 -15.70 3.92 -17.00
N ALA A 256 -16.14 3.30 -15.89
CA ALA A 256 -17.49 3.55 -15.36
C ALA A 256 -17.65 5.02 -14.93
N ASP A 257 -18.82 5.61 -15.18
CA ASP A 257 -19.11 7.04 -14.94
C ASP A 257 -18.91 7.50 -13.49
N CYS A 258 -18.94 6.55 -12.53
CA CYS A 258 -18.76 6.83 -11.11
C CYS A 258 -17.29 6.91 -10.68
N PHE A 259 -16.34 6.71 -11.59
CA PHE A 259 -14.92 6.75 -11.34
C PHE A 259 -14.23 7.93 -12.02
N GLU A 260 -13.26 8.50 -11.31
CA GLU A 260 -12.37 9.55 -11.80
C GLU A 260 -11.02 8.92 -12.16
N PRO A 261 -10.50 9.11 -13.38
CA PRO A 261 -9.18 8.61 -13.75
C PRO A 261 -8.09 9.37 -12.99
N LEU A 262 -7.11 8.64 -12.44
CA LEU A 262 -5.94 9.19 -11.73
C LEU A 262 -4.65 9.06 -12.53
N ALA A 263 -4.52 7.97 -13.29
CA ALA A 263 -3.35 7.70 -14.11
C ALA A 263 -3.75 7.03 -15.43
N ILE A 264 -3.04 7.38 -16.48
CA ILE A 264 -3.23 6.81 -17.83
C ILE A 264 -1.91 6.42 -18.46
N ASP A 265 -1.93 5.35 -19.27
CA ASP A 265 -0.91 5.08 -20.27
C ASP A 265 -1.26 5.91 -21.53
N GLU A 266 -0.44 6.92 -21.82
CA GLU A 266 -0.71 7.85 -22.94
C GLU A 266 -0.47 7.20 -24.31
N ASP A 267 0.38 6.18 -24.39
CA ASP A 267 0.69 5.52 -25.65
C ASP A 267 -0.45 4.57 -26.08
N ASN A 268 -1.12 3.95 -25.11
CA ASN A 268 -2.17 2.96 -25.33
C ASN A 268 -3.59 3.49 -25.02
N HIS A 269 -3.73 4.69 -24.47
CA HIS A 269 -5.01 5.28 -24.05
C HIS A 269 -5.79 4.40 -23.06
N THR A 270 -5.08 3.83 -22.11
CA THR A 270 -5.65 2.95 -21.08
C THR A 270 -5.59 3.60 -19.70
N ILE A 271 -6.60 3.28 -18.89
CA ILE A 271 -6.68 3.71 -17.50
C ILE A 271 -5.77 2.82 -16.66
N GLU A 272 -4.81 3.44 -15.99
CA GLU A 272 -3.85 2.75 -15.12
C GLU A 272 -4.16 2.92 -13.63
N ALA A 273 -4.89 3.98 -13.28
CA ALA A 273 -5.49 4.12 -11.96
C ALA A 273 -6.75 4.98 -12.01
N TYR A 274 -7.70 4.68 -11.14
CA TYR A 274 -8.92 5.48 -10.95
C TYR A 274 -9.34 5.49 -9.48
N GLN A 275 -10.22 6.43 -9.12
CA GLN A 275 -10.83 6.49 -7.79
C GLN A 275 -12.31 6.83 -7.84
N SER A 276 -13.00 6.53 -6.74
CA SER A 276 -14.28 7.15 -6.37
C SER A 276 -14.20 7.57 -4.91
N GLU A 277 -14.21 8.86 -4.64
CA GLU A 277 -14.22 9.38 -3.27
C GLU A 277 -15.53 9.03 -2.56
N GLN A 278 -16.64 9.12 -3.27
CA GLN A 278 -17.97 8.82 -2.74
C GLN A 278 -18.09 7.37 -2.26
N MET A 279 -17.58 6.43 -3.04
CA MET A 279 -17.63 5.00 -2.70
C MET A 279 -16.40 4.53 -1.93
N LYS A 280 -15.39 5.40 -1.76
CA LYS A 280 -14.09 5.08 -1.16
C LYS A 280 -13.39 3.92 -1.88
N ILE A 281 -13.27 4.02 -3.20
CA ILE A 281 -12.64 3.02 -4.05
C ILE A 281 -11.39 3.59 -4.71
N LEU A 282 -10.31 2.82 -4.69
CA LEU A 282 -9.10 3.02 -5.50
C LEU A 282 -8.87 1.79 -6.37
N GLY A 283 -8.68 1.98 -7.66
CA GLY A 283 -8.22 0.95 -8.59
C GLY A 283 -6.81 1.29 -9.10
N VAL A 284 -5.90 0.31 -9.08
CA VAL A 284 -4.56 0.43 -9.68
C VAL A 284 -4.28 -0.78 -10.57
N GLN A 285 -3.83 -0.53 -11.81
CA GLN A 285 -3.58 -1.60 -12.79
C GLN A 285 -2.27 -2.32 -12.53
N TRP A 286 -1.26 -1.61 -12.04
CA TRP A 286 0.02 -2.19 -11.65
C TRP A 286 -0.06 -2.93 -10.32
N HIS A 287 1.06 -3.58 -9.94
CA HIS A 287 1.20 -4.37 -8.73
C HIS A 287 2.10 -3.67 -7.70
N PRO A 288 1.55 -2.86 -6.78
CA PRO A 288 2.34 -2.14 -5.76
C PRO A 288 3.01 -3.09 -4.75
N GLU A 289 2.50 -4.31 -4.62
CA GLU A 289 3.05 -5.36 -3.74
C GLU A 289 4.32 -6.01 -4.32
N ARG A 290 4.59 -5.85 -5.62
CA ARG A 290 5.76 -6.47 -6.25
C ARG A 290 6.99 -5.58 -6.14
N LYS A 291 8.14 -6.20 -5.82
CA LYS A 291 9.43 -5.52 -5.61
C LYS A 291 10.26 -5.34 -6.90
N PHE A 292 9.61 -5.34 -8.06
CA PHE A 292 10.27 -5.19 -9.36
C PHE A 292 10.02 -3.81 -9.93
N GLY A 293 10.99 -3.32 -10.71
CA GLY A 293 10.90 -2.05 -11.37
C GLY A 293 12.02 -1.08 -10.96
N HIS A 294 12.00 0.09 -11.56
CA HIS A 294 12.87 1.19 -11.16
C HIS A 294 12.58 1.57 -9.71
N ALA A 295 13.63 1.73 -8.89
CA ALA A 295 13.50 2.04 -7.46
C ALA A 295 12.60 3.26 -7.20
N ASP A 296 12.66 4.26 -8.07
CA ASP A 296 11.85 5.48 -7.98
C ASP A 296 10.35 5.23 -8.23
N GLY A 297 9.99 4.20 -9.01
CA GLY A 297 8.60 3.85 -9.29
C GLY A 297 7.92 3.12 -8.13
N ILE A 298 8.66 2.33 -7.36
CA ILE A 298 8.10 1.55 -6.25
C ILE A 298 7.52 2.47 -5.16
N ASP A 299 8.24 3.50 -4.75
CA ASP A 299 7.78 4.40 -3.70
C ASP A 299 6.58 5.23 -4.16
N GLU A 300 6.55 5.67 -5.41
CA GLU A 300 5.44 6.42 -5.98
C GLU A 300 4.16 5.58 -6.13
N THR A 301 4.28 4.33 -6.57
CA THR A 301 3.12 3.42 -6.67
C THR A 301 2.52 3.12 -5.31
N ARG A 302 3.35 3.00 -4.29
CA ARG A 302 2.94 2.83 -2.89
C ARG A 302 2.34 4.11 -2.30
N ARG A 303 2.82 5.27 -2.72
CA ARG A 303 2.31 6.58 -2.27
C ARG A 303 0.83 6.73 -2.59
N LEU A 304 0.38 6.44 -3.81
CA LEU A 304 -1.04 6.51 -4.17
C LEU A 304 -1.92 5.66 -3.25
N VAL A 305 -1.47 4.45 -2.90
CA VAL A 305 -2.19 3.57 -1.96
C VAL A 305 -2.19 4.17 -0.55
N ARG A 306 -1.06 4.69 -0.07
CA ARG A 306 -0.96 5.32 1.26
C ARG A 306 -1.82 6.58 1.35
N ASP A 307 -1.77 7.45 0.35
CA ASP A 307 -2.56 8.68 0.30
C ASP A 307 -4.07 8.38 0.33
N PHE A 308 -4.49 7.34 -0.39
CA PHE A 308 -5.87 6.87 -0.34
C PHE A 308 -6.25 6.34 1.06
N ILE A 309 -5.40 5.51 1.65
CA ILE A 309 -5.62 4.96 3.00
C ILE A 309 -5.70 6.08 4.02
N SER A 310 -4.74 7.00 4.05
CA SER A 310 -4.71 8.12 5.00
C SER A 310 -5.92 9.05 4.87
N LYS A 311 -6.55 9.11 3.70
CA LYS A 311 -7.76 9.90 3.48
C LYS A 311 -9.01 9.30 4.11
N PHE A 312 -9.12 7.98 4.20
CA PHE A 312 -10.35 7.29 4.57
C PHE A 312 -10.26 6.42 5.83
N ILE A 313 -9.06 6.16 6.34
CA ILE A 313 -8.82 5.27 7.48
C ILE A 313 -8.04 6.06 8.54
N HIS A 314 -8.67 6.25 9.71
CA HIS A 314 -8.14 7.02 10.84
C HIS A 314 -8.10 6.17 12.11
#